data_dceac03c063343f73f9baff4e0e5c293
#
_entry.id   dceac03c063343f73f9baff4e0e5c293
#
_cell.length_a   1.000
_cell.length_b   1.000
_cell.length_c   1.000
_cell.angle_alpha   90.00
_cell.angle_beta   90.00
_cell.angle_gamma   90.00
#
_symmetry.space_group_name_H-M   'P 1'
#
loop_
_entity.id
_entity.type
_entity.pdbx_description
1 polymer ?
#
loop_
_entity_poly.entity_id
_entity_poly.type
_entity_poly.pdbx_seq_one_letter_code
_entity_poly.pdbx_strand_id
1 'polypeptide(L)'
;YADIRGVESHGVSNMMRAYVTGFQEGRINPTPDWKIVREALAVCTIDSDQGHGLVVGPAAMNIAIERAEKYGIGSVSVTNGAHFGAAGYHAAMALEHNMIGIAMTTGGVSVLPTNGAESVVGLNPLAIAAPTRDEPPFIFDASMSSVAGNKITLAKRLGVDALAGWVAESDGTPIMDERQVPDDFKILPLGGTRELGSHKGYSLAVMIEILSAVLSGGGAGPNRKAGPSHHFLAYKIDAFVDVDMFKDDLDQYMKTLRESEPAPGHDSVTYAGLPEHEEEKERLENGIPYHPEVIDWFTDIAAELQLPNRFN
;
A
#
# COMPACT_ATOMS: atom_id res chain seq x y z
N TYR A 1 -10.11 1.80 7.70
CA TYR A 1 -8.84 1.15 7.99
C TYR A 1 -7.70 2.18 8.01
N ALA A 2 -7.43 2.86 6.90
CA ALA A 2 -6.29 3.76 6.80
C ALA A 2 -6.33 4.91 7.83
N ASP A 3 -7.44 5.62 7.93
CA ASP A 3 -7.57 6.76 8.85
C ASP A 3 -7.46 6.35 10.32
N ILE A 4 -8.07 5.23 10.73
CA ILE A 4 -8.03 4.79 12.12
C ILE A 4 -6.66 4.29 12.55
N ARG A 5 -5.83 3.85 11.60
CA ARG A 5 -4.46 3.35 11.84
C ARG A 5 -3.37 4.40 11.57
N GLY A 6 -3.72 5.66 11.40
CA GLY A 6 -2.74 6.73 11.16
C GLY A 6 -2.11 6.74 9.77
N VAL A 7 -2.62 5.93 8.82
CA VAL A 7 -2.12 5.87 7.43
C VAL A 7 -2.82 6.93 6.56
N GLU A 8 -2.70 8.19 6.94
CA GLU A 8 -3.45 9.32 6.37
C GLU A 8 -3.22 9.50 4.86
N SER A 9 -2.07 9.07 4.34
CA SER A 9 -1.77 9.13 2.89
C SER A 9 -2.79 8.37 2.03
N HIS A 10 -3.47 7.37 2.61
CA HIS A 10 -4.47 6.52 1.96
C HIS A 10 -5.85 6.62 2.62
N GLY A 11 -6.00 7.54 3.56
CA GLY A 11 -7.27 7.86 4.23
C GLY A 11 -8.22 8.67 3.37
N VAL A 12 -9.44 8.86 3.87
CA VAL A 12 -10.50 9.61 3.16
C VAL A 12 -10.12 11.06 2.90
N SER A 13 -9.34 11.69 3.80
CA SER A 13 -8.84 13.07 3.65
C SER A 13 -8.02 13.30 2.38
N ASN A 14 -7.26 12.29 1.95
CA ASN A 14 -6.41 12.38 0.76
C ASN A 14 -7.04 11.74 -0.49
N MET A 15 -7.82 10.67 -0.31
CA MET A 15 -8.20 9.83 -1.44
C MET A 15 -9.64 10.05 -1.92
N MET A 16 -10.57 10.47 -1.06
CA MET A 16 -12.00 10.50 -1.40
C MET A 16 -12.31 11.42 -2.59
N ARG A 17 -11.73 12.64 -2.64
CA ARG A 17 -11.94 13.54 -3.79
C ARG A 17 -11.40 12.96 -5.09
N ALA A 18 -10.23 12.33 -5.05
CA ALA A 18 -9.66 11.66 -6.23
C ALA A 18 -10.56 10.53 -6.76
N TYR A 19 -11.20 9.78 -5.84
CA TYR A 19 -12.16 8.74 -6.21
C TYR A 19 -13.44 9.33 -6.80
N VAL A 20 -14.02 10.36 -6.15
CA VAL A 20 -15.22 11.05 -6.67
C VAL A 20 -14.96 11.60 -8.07
N THR A 21 -13.85 12.30 -8.26
CA THR A 21 -13.43 12.80 -9.58
C THR A 21 -13.24 11.63 -10.57
N GLY A 22 -12.64 10.53 -10.14
CA GLY A 22 -12.46 9.35 -10.97
C GLY A 22 -13.76 8.72 -11.45
N PHE A 23 -14.80 8.71 -10.60
CA PHE A 23 -16.15 8.27 -10.98
C PHE A 23 -16.84 9.26 -11.91
N GLN A 24 -16.77 10.55 -11.63
CA GLN A 24 -17.38 11.60 -12.46
C GLN A 24 -16.79 11.67 -13.87
N GLU A 25 -15.47 11.45 -13.99
CA GLU A 25 -14.76 11.42 -15.29
C GLU A 25 -14.83 10.06 -16.01
N GLY A 26 -15.43 9.04 -15.41
CA GLY A 26 -15.52 7.70 -15.98
C GLY A 26 -14.19 6.93 -16.02
N ARG A 27 -13.19 7.38 -15.25
CA ARG A 27 -11.92 6.63 -15.10
C ARG A 27 -12.06 5.43 -14.15
N ILE A 28 -13.06 5.45 -13.29
CA ILE A 28 -13.42 4.35 -12.40
C ILE A 28 -14.84 3.94 -12.71
N ASN A 29 -15.05 2.66 -13.02
CA ASN A 29 -16.37 2.10 -13.24
C ASN A 29 -17.08 1.92 -11.88
N PRO A 30 -18.22 2.60 -11.62
CA PRO A 30 -18.94 2.48 -10.35
C PRO A 30 -19.70 1.16 -10.20
N THR A 31 -19.94 0.45 -11.29
CA THR A 31 -20.68 -0.83 -11.33
C THR A 31 -19.94 -1.86 -12.17
N PRO A 32 -18.71 -2.26 -11.75
CA PRO A 32 -17.87 -3.12 -12.57
C PRO A 32 -18.46 -4.54 -12.70
N ASP A 33 -18.47 -5.05 -13.93
CA ASP A 33 -18.78 -6.45 -14.26
C ASP A 33 -17.46 -7.25 -14.34
N TRP A 34 -16.71 -7.24 -13.22
CA TRP A 34 -15.42 -7.92 -13.15
C TRP A 34 -15.56 -9.44 -13.32
N LYS A 35 -14.59 -10.07 -13.96
CA LYS A 35 -14.65 -11.50 -14.34
C LYS A 35 -13.32 -12.20 -14.12
N ILE A 36 -13.39 -13.47 -13.71
CA ILE A 36 -12.25 -14.37 -13.82
C ILE A 36 -12.07 -14.70 -15.31
N VAL A 37 -10.97 -14.23 -15.89
CA VAL A 37 -10.65 -14.40 -17.31
C VAL A 37 -9.69 -15.57 -17.57
N ARG A 38 -9.05 -16.06 -16.52
CA ARG A 38 -8.17 -17.24 -16.56
C ARG A 38 -8.08 -17.85 -15.18
N GLU A 39 -8.10 -19.17 -15.07
CA GLU A 39 -7.92 -19.86 -13.80
C GLU A 39 -7.27 -21.25 -13.95
N ALA A 40 -6.58 -21.68 -12.89
CA ALA A 40 -6.05 -23.02 -12.75
C ALA A 40 -5.85 -23.33 -11.24
N LEU A 41 -6.61 -24.31 -10.70
CA LEU A 41 -6.50 -24.76 -9.31
C LEU A 41 -6.42 -23.60 -8.30
N ALA A 42 -5.23 -23.35 -7.78
CA ALA A 42 -4.95 -22.36 -6.73
C ALA A 42 -4.83 -20.91 -7.25
N VAL A 43 -4.86 -20.68 -8.57
CA VAL A 43 -4.56 -19.36 -9.15
C VAL A 43 -5.62 -18.88 -10.14
N CYS A 44 -5.82 -17.55 -10.23
CA CYS A 44 -6.62 -16.96 -11.30
C CYS A 44 -6.18 -15.55 -11.65
N THR A 45 -6.67 -15.08 -12.80
CA THR A 45 -6.58 -13.69 -13.24
C THR A 45 -7.99 -13.11 -13.38
N ILE A 46 -8.19 -11.93 -12.80
CA ILE A 46 -9.43 -11.15 -12.87
C ILE A 46 -9.22 -9.96 -13.79
N ASP A 47 -10.15 -9.73 -14.73
CA ASP A 47 -10.34 -8.42 -15.34
C ASP A 47 -11.27 -7.61 -14.45
N SER A 48 -10.81 -6.48 -13.96
CA SER A 48 -11.52 -5.62 -13.00
C SER A 48 -12.59 -4.74 -13.66
N ASP A 49 -12.63 -4.64 -14.97
CA ASP A 49 -13.54 -3.74 -15.70
C ASP A 49 -13.44 -2.27 -15.22
N GLN A 50 -12.24 -1.80 -14.99
CA GLN A 50 -11.93 -0.48 -14.39
C GLN A 50 -12.59 -0.25 -13.01
N GLY A 51 -12.97 -1.33 -12.33
CA GLY A 51 -13.62 -1.29 -11.02
C GLY A 51 -12.71 -0.66 -9.96
N HIS A 52 -13.34 0.02 -9.00
CA HIS A 52 -12.63 0.57 -7.86
C HIS A 52 -11.93 -0.53 -7.08
N GLY A 53 -10.64 -0.36 -6.80
CA GLY A 53 -9.84 -1.38 -6.14
C GLY A 53 -10.29 -1.69 -4.70
N LEU A 54 -11.01 -0.79 -4.02
CA LEU A 54 -11.65 -1.05 -2.73
C LEU A 54 -12.88 -1.98 -2.83
N VAL A 55 -13.37 -2.25 -4.04
CA VAL A 55 -14.47 -3.20 -4.30
C VAL A 55 -13.90 -4.51 -4.83
N VAL A 56 -13.08 -4.45 -5.87
CA VAL A 56 -12.53 -5.65 -6.53
C VAL A 56 -11.39 -6.27 -5.72
N GLY A 57 -10.58 -5.47 -5.01
CA GLY A 57 -9.47 -5.97 -4.19
C GLY A 57 -9.91 -6.94 -3.08
N PRO A 58 -10.90 -6.58 -2.22
CA PRO A 58 -11.42 -7.52 -1.23
C PRO A 58 -12.01 -8.79 -1.84
N ALA A 59 -12.72 -8.69 -2.98
CA ALA A 59 -13.22 -9.86 -3.69
C ALA A 59 -12.08 -10.76 -4.17
N ALA A 60 -11.02 -10.19 -4.74
CA ALA A 60 -9.83 -10.92 -5.18
C ALA A 60 -9.07 -11.57 -4.01
N MET A 61 -8.92 -10.86 -2.88
CA MET A 61 -8.29 -11.42 -1.68
C MET A 61 -9.12 -12.56 -1.07
N ASN A 62 -10.43 -12.45 -1.03
CA ASN A 62 -11.32 -13.54 -0.58
C ASN A 62 -11.18 -14.77 -1.48
N ILE A 63 -11.11 -14.62 -2.80
CA ILE A 63 -10.84 -15.72 -3.72
C ILE A 63 -9.46 -16.35 -3.44
N ALA A 64 -8.44 -15.56 -3.12
CA ALA A 64 -7.13 -16.09 -2.74
C ALA A 64 -7.21 -16.90 -1.43
N ILE A 65 -7.95 -16.42 -0.42
CA ILE A 65 -8.19 -17.09 0.86
C ILE A 65 -8.95 -18.41 0.63
N GLU A 66 -10.05 -18.40 -0.12
CA GLU A 66 -10.82 -19.60 -0.44
C GLU A 66 -9.96 -20.67 -1.16
N ARG A 67 -9.10 -20.25 -2.05
CA ARG A 67 -8.17 -21.15 -2.75
C ARG A 67 -7.08 -21.67 -1.82
N ALA A 68 -6.55 -20.81 -0.93
CA ALA A 68 -5.59 -21.23 0.08
C ALA A 68 -6.18 -22.24 1.04
N GLU A 69 -7.45 -22.07 1.45
CA GLU A 69 -8.15 -23.04 2.29
C GLU A 69 -8.19 -24.43 1.64
N LYS A 70 -8.40 -24.47 0.33
CA LYS A 70 -8.53 -25.73 -0.41
C LYS A 70 -7.20 -26.36 -0.82
N TYR A 71 -6.20 -25.53 -1.15
CA TYR A 71 -4.96 -25.99 -1.80
C TYR A 71 -3.69 -25.67 -1.01
N GLY A 72 -3.81 -25.01 0.16
CA GLY A 72 -2.67 -24.56 0.97
C GLY A 72 -2.12 -23.19 0.55
N ILE A 73 -2.39 -22.75 -0.68
CA ILE A 73 -2.03 -21.45 -1.23
C ILE A 73 -3.10 -20.98 -2.21
N GLY A 74 -3.36 -19.67 -2.25
CA GLY A 74 -4.19 -19.05 -3.26
C GLY A 74 -3.51 -17.81 -3.82
N SER A 75 -3.56 -17.63 -5.14
CA SER A 75 -2.96 -16.47 -5.81
C SER A 75 -3.89 -15.91 -6.87
N VAL A 76 -4.14 -14.60 -6.80
CA VAL A 76 -5.04 -13.88 -7.70
C VAL A 76 -4.35 -12.65 -8.26
N SER A 77 -4.22 -12.58 -9.57
CA SER A 77 -3.79 -11.36 -10.27
C SER A 77 -5.00 -10.61 -10.78
N VAL A 78 -4.97 -9.28 -10.72
CA VAL A 78 -6.04 -8.41 -11.22
C VAL A 78 -5.44 -7.44 -12.23
N THR A 79 -6.05 -7.36 -13.41
CA THR A 79 -5.71 -6.37 -14.43
C THR A 79 -6.84 -5.37 -14.63
N ASN A 80 -6.57 -4.27 -15.34
CA ASN A 80 -7.55 -3.25 -15.68
C ASN A 80 -8.29 -2.70 -14.46
N GLY A 81 -7.56 -2.47 -13.36
CA GLY A 81 -8.10 -1.98 -12.10
C GLY A 81 -8.01 -0.47 -11.93
N ALA A 82 -8.44 0.00 -10.76
CA ALA A 82 -8.23 1.35 -10.25
C ALA A 82 -7.53 1.28 -8.89
N HIS A 83 -7.17 2.44 -8.32
CA HIS A 83 -6.48 2.50 -7.03
C HIS A 83 -7.20 1.66 -5.95
N PHE A 84 -6.43 0.90 -5.14
CA PHE A 84 -7.00 -0.07 -4.19
C PHE A 84 -6.85 0.31 -2.70
N GLY A 85 -6.47 1.57 -2.42
CA GLY A 85 -6.27 2.05 -1.04
C GLY A 85 -4.94 1.56 -0.44
N ALA A 86 -4.92 1.34 0.87
CA ALA A 86 -3.77 0.80 1.59
C ALA A 86 -3.62 -0.69 1.32
N ALA A 87 -2.43 -1.12 0.91
CA ALA A 87 -2.16 -2.53 0.60
C ALA A 87 -2.29 -3.42 1.85
N GLY A 88 -1.91 -2.88 3.02
CA GLY A 88 -2.03 -3.56 4.32
C GLY A 88 -3.46 -3.98 4.68
N TYR A 89 -4.48 -3.23 4.24
CA TYR A 89 -5.87 -3.61 4.43
C TYR A 89 -6.17 -4.97 3.80
N HIS A 90 -5.78 -5.14 2.55
CA HIS A 90 -6.05 -6.38 1.81
C HIS A 90 -5.25 -7.55 2.38
N ALA A 91 -3.96 -7.33 2.70
CA ALA A 91 -3.12 -8.37 3.30
C ALA A 91 -3.67 -8.83 4.66
N ALA A 92 -4.16 -7.89 5.49
CA ALA A 92 -4.70 -8.17 6.81
C ALA A 92 -6.00 -9.01 6.79
N MET A 93 -6.74 -9.05 5.68
CA MET A 93 -7.94 -9.89 5.56
C MET A 93 -7.66 -11.37 5.79
N ALA A 94 -6.45 -11.84 5.48
CA ALA A 94 -6.05 -13.23 5.69
C ALA A 94 -5.86 -13.61 7.17
N LEU A 95 -5.66 -12.63 8.05
CA LEU A 95 -5.38 -12.86 9.47
C LEU A 95 -6.54 -13.57 10.18
N GLU A 96 -7.79 -13.21 9.87
CA GLU A 96 -8.99 -13.82 10.45
C GLU A 96 -9.13 -15.32 10.09
N HIS A 97 -8.43 -15.75 9.05
CA HIS A 97 -8.39 -17.14 8.57
C HIS A 97 -7.15 -17.90 9.03
N ASN A 98 -6.34 -17.36 9.94
CA ASN A 98 -5.03 -17.90 10.31
C ASN A 98 -4.12 -18.15 9.11
N MET A 99 -4.08 -17.19 8.18
CA MET A 99 -3.27 -17.21 6.97
C MET A 99 -2.32 -16.04 6.93
N ILE A 100 -1.20 -16.20 6.22
CA ILE A 100 -0.36 -15.08 5.81
C ILE A 100 -1.00 -14.49 4.55
N GLY A 101 -1.27 -13.18 4.58
CA GLY A 101 -1.76 -12.44 3.41
C GLY A 101 -0.68 -11.57 2.79
N ILE A 102 -0.66 -11.49 1.46
CA ILE A 102 0.21 -10.56 0.71
C ILE A 102 -0.64 -9.81 -0.30
N ALA A 103 -0.44 -8.51 -0.40
CA ALA A 103 -1.08 -7.67 -1.41
C ALA A 103 -0.06 -6.74 -2.06
N MET A 104 -0.12 -6.64 -3.36
CA MET A 104 0.77 -5.78 -4.17
C MET A 104 -0.03 -5.05 -5.23
N THR A 105 0.43 -3.86 -5.60
CA THR A 105 -0.15 -3.14 -6.73
C THR A 105 0.89 -2.32 -7.48
N THR A 106 0.64 -2.10 -8.75
CA THR A 106 1.44 -1.16 -9.54
C THR A 106 0.98 0.26 -9.28
N GLY A 107 1.89 1.12 -8.85
CA GLY A 107 1.66 2.56 -8.65
C GLY A 107 1.86 3.38 -9.92
N GLY A 108 1.64 4.69 -9.85
CA GLY A 108 1.99 5.62 -10.92
C GLY A 108 3.48 5.57 -11.24
N VAL A 109 3.83 5.74 -12.52
CA VAL A 109 5.22 5.75 -13.00
C VAL A 109 5.84 7.10 -12.63
N SER A 110 6.51 7.15 -11.47
CA SER A 110 7.03 8.39 -10.88
C SER A 110 8.41 8.24 -10.23
N VAL A 111 8.96 7.03 -10.19
CA VAL A 111 10.22 6.71 -9.51
C VAL A 111 11.33 6.51 -10.51
N LEU A 112 12.52 7.00 -10.20
CA LEU A 112 13.73 6.75 -10.98
C LEU A 112 14.20 5.31 -10.79
N PRO A 113 14.68 4.64 -11.85
CA PRO A 113 15.55 3.49 -11.65
C PRO A 113 16.89 3.92 -11.08
N THR A 114 17.61 3.03 -10.42
CA THR A 114 18.97 3.32 -9.92
C THR A 114 19.85 3.86 -11.03
N ASN A 115 20.49 5.02 -10.83
CA ASN A 115 21.33 5.75 -11.80
C ASN A 115 20.55 6.27 -13.04
N GLY A 116 19.24 6.29 -13.01
CA GLY A 116 18.42 6.83 -14.09
C GLY A 116 18.07 8.30 -13.91
N ALA A 117 17.74 8.97 -14.99
CA ALA A 117 17.24 10.36 -15.01
C ALA A 117 15.78 10.47 -15.46
N GLU A 118 15.18 9.36 -15.88
CA GLU A 118 13.79 9.30 -16.32
C GLU A 118 12.96 8.39 -15.40
N SER A 119 11.80 8.87 -14.98
CA SER A 119 10.87 8.08 -14.17
C SER A 119 10.19 7.02 -15.03
N VAL A 120 10.58 5.78 -14.86
CA VAL A 120 10.05 4.62 -15.61
C VAL A 120 9.56 3.49 -14.71
N VAL A 121 9.64 3.68 -13.39
CA VAL A 121 9.23 2.72 -12.36
C VAL A 121 8.05 3.27 -11.57
N GLY A 122 7.12 2.41 -11.18
CA GLY A 122 6.01 2.76 -10.30
C GLY A 122 6.44 2.80 -8.83
N LEU A 123 5.62 3.44 -7.99
CA LEU A 123 5.75 3.40 -6.52
C LEU A 123 5.61 1.98 -5.97
N ASN A 124 4.84 1.15 -6.64
CA ASN A 124 4.67 -0.29 -6.49
C ASN A 124 4.70 -0.77 -5.03
N PRO A 125 3.64 -0.48 -4.22
CA PRO A 125 3.60 -0.92 -2.84
C PRO A 125 3.42 -2.43 -2.71
N LEU A 126 3.98 -2.93 -1.61
CA LEU A 126 3.88 -4.31 -1.14
C LEU A 126 3.42 -4.31 0.31
N ALA A 127 2.45 -5.15 0.63
CA ALA A 127 2.08 -5.45 1.99
C ALA A 127 2.13 -6.96 2.26
N ILE A 128 2.52 -7.31 3.49
CA ILE A 128 2.42 -8.65 4.04
C ILE A 128 1.86 -8.58 5.46
N ALA A 129 0.92 -9.45 5.79
CA ALA A 129 0.36 -9.59 7.12
C ALA A 129 0.49 -11.03 7.60
N ALA A 130 0.91 -11.22 8.86
CA ALA A 130 1.05 -12.52 9.50
C ALA A 130 0.43 -12.49 10.90
N PRO A 131 -0.39 -13.52 11.26
CA PRO A 131 -1.09 -13.56 12.54
C PRO A 131 -0.14 -13.95 13.68
N THR A 132 -0.31 -13.30 14.82
CA THR A 132 0.30 -13.54 16.11
C THR A 132 -0.73 -14.12 17.09
N ARG A 133 -0.36 -14.41 18.32
CA ARG A 133 -1.28 -14.84 19.37
C ARG A 133 -1.66 -13.68 20.28
N ASP A 134 -0.69 -13.13 21.00
CA ASP A 134 -0.88 -12.09 22.03
C ASP A 134 -0.30 -10.73 21.59
N GLU A 135 0.79 -10.73 20.83
CA GLU A 135 1.37 -9.50 20.24
C GLU A 135 0.47 -8.99 19.09
N PRO A 136 0.50 -7.68 18.80
CA PRO A 136 -0.10 -7.14 17.58
C PRO A 136 0.42 -7.86 16.34
N PRO A 137 -0.43 -8.15 15.34
CA PRO A 137 0.00 -8.85 14.14
C PRO A 137 1.09 -8.09 13.39
N PHE A 138 2.02 -8.82 12.79
CA PHE A 138 2.97 -8.21 11.87
C PHE A 138 2.25 -7.75 10.61
N ILE A 139 2.27 -6.45 10.30
CA ILE A 139 1.70 -5.89 9.09
C ILE A 139 2.70 -4.90 8.49
N PHE A 140 3.41 -5.32 7.47
CA PHE A 140 4.26 -4.46 6.67
C PHE A 140 3.46 -3.92 5.48
N ASP A 141 3.50 -2.61 5.24
CA ASP A 141 2.91 -1.95 4.08
C ASP A 141 3.80 -0.77 3.68
N ALA A 142 4.47 -0.87 2.55
CA ALA A 142 5.35 0.18 2.07
C ALA A 142 5.41 0.27 0.55
N SER A 143 5.57 1.49 0.04
CA SER A 143 5.97 1.72 -1.35
C SER A 143 7.46 1.44 -1.56
N MET A 144 7.86 1.13 -2.79
CA MET A 144 9.25 0.89 -3.16
C MET A 144 9.99 2.17 -3.57
N SER A 145 9.51 3.32 -3.09
CA SER A 145 10.18 4.63 -3.17
C SER A 145 10.78 5.02 -1.83
N SER A 146 11.77 5.91 -1.82
CA SER A 146 12.37 6.45 -0.58
C SER A 146 11.36 7.17 0.29
N VAL A 147 10.31 7.74 -0.31
CA VAL A 147 9.26 8.50 0.35
C VAL A 147 7.93 8.35 -0.40
N ALA A 148 6.83 8.40 0.32
CA ALA A 148 5.50 8.47 -0.29
C ALA A 148 5.28 9.84 -0.95
N GLY A 149 4.72 9.88 -2.17
CA GLY A 149 4.48 11.11 -2.90
C GLY A 149 3.65 12.15 -2.11
N ASN A 150 2.68 11.70 -1.31
CA ASN A 150 1.88 12.58 -0.46
C ASN A 150 2.70 13.28 0.64
N LYS A 151 3.77 12.65 1.16
CA LYS A 151 4.69 13.32 2.10
C LYS A 151 5.46 14.46 1.43
N ILE A 152 5.85 14.29 0.18
CA ILE A 152 6.50 15.37 -0.61
C ILE A 152 5.52 16.54 -0.80
N THR A 153 4.28 16.24 -1.19
CA THR A 153 3.24 17.26 -1.36
C THR A 153 2.99 18.02 -0.06
N LEU A 154 2.96 17.32 1.07
CA LEU A 154 2.81 17.92 2.38
C LEU A 154 4.01 18.78 2.76
N ALA A 155 5.25 18.32 2.54
CA ALA A 155 6.47 19.09 2.78
C ALA A 155 6.47 20.41 1.99
N LYS A 156 6.13 20.37 0.69
CA LYS A 156 5.98 21.59 -0.15
C LYS A 156 4.90 22.52 0.40
N ARG A 157 3.73 22.01 0.79
CA ARG A 157 2.63 22.82 1.35
C ARG A 157 3.00 23.52 2.65
N LEU A 158 3.73 22.83 3.51
CA LEU A 158 4.15 23.36 4.82
C LEU A 158 5.45 24.17 4.75
N GLY A 159 6.13 24.18 3.61
CA GLY A 159 7.42 24.84 3.45
C GLY A 159 8.53 24.21 4.31
N VAL A 160 8.43 22.92 4.59
CA VAL A 160 9.46 22.17 5.32
C VAL A 160 10.41 21.48 4.36
N ASP A 161 11.63 21.24 4.81
CA ASP A 161 12.66 20.61 4.01
C ASP A 161 12.40 19.13 3.79
N ALA A 162 12.73 18.61 2.61
CA ALA A 162 12.81 17.19 2.35
C ALA A 162 14.09 16.62 2.95
N LEU A 163 14.01 15.39 3.45
CA LEU A 163 15.21 14.71 3.94
C LEU A 163 16.11 14.25 2.79
N ALA A 164 17.40 14.13 3.08
CA ALA A 164 18.40 13.62 2.16
C ALA A 164 17.98 12.27 1.55
N GLY A 165 18.11 12.12 0.24
CA GLY A 165 17.81 10.87 -0.46
C GLY A 165 16.31 10.59 -0.72
N TRP A 166 15.42 11.56 -0.51
CA TRP A 166 14.01 11.44 -0.88
C TRP A 166 13.80 11.66 -2.37
N VAL A 167 14.42 12.68 -2.90
CA VAL A 167 14.20 13.17 -4.27
C VAL A 167 15.51 13.45 -4.99
N ALA A 168 15.42 13.62 -6.29
CA ALA A 168 16.50 14.05 -7.18
C ALA A 168 16.08 15.29 -7.94
N GLU A 169 17.04 16.01 -8.46
CA GLU A 169 16.85 17.08 -9.46
C GLU A 169 16.20 16.52 -10.74
N SER A 170 15.77 17.43 -11.62
CA SER A 170 15.14 17.05 -12.89
C SER A 170 16.04 16.21 -13.81
N ASP A 171 17.36 16.33 -13.68
CA ASP A 171 18.36 15.55 -14.42
C ASP A 171 18.70 14.18 -13.78
N GLY A 172 18.06 13.85 -12.65
CA GLY A 172 18.29 12.62 -11.90
C GLY A 172 19.40 12.67 -10.85
N THR A 173 20.06 13.84 -10.66
CA THR A 173 21.07 14.03 -9.61
C THR A 173 20.42 13.92 -8.23
N PRO A 174 20.78 12.93 -7.36
CA PRO A 174 20.19 12.79 -6.03
C PRO A 174 20.43 14.00 -5.14
N ILE A 175 19.39 14.43 -4.43
CA ILE A 175 19.47 15.49 -3.41
C ILE A 175 19.83 14.80 -2.07
N MET A 176 21.05 15.06 -1.59
CA MET A 176 21.62 14.40 -0.42
C MET A 176 21.82 15.33 0.78
N ASP A 177 21.17 16.48 0.77
CA ASP A 177 21.09 17.46 1.85
C ASP A 177 19.61 17.75 2.16
N GLU A 178 19.32 18.19 3.39
CA GLU A 178 17.97 18.65 3.74
C GLU A 178 17.74 20.04 3.13
N ARG A 179 16.73 20.15 2.32
CA ARG A 179 16.34 21.41 1.65
C ARG A 179 14.93 21.38 1.10
N GLN A 180 14.42 22.55 0.72
CA GLN A 180 13.13 22.67 0.06
C GLN A 180 13.06 21.80 -1.20
N VAL A 181 11.93 21.09 -1.37
CA VAL A 181 11.69 20.28 -2.56
C VAL A 181 11.63 21.20 -3.80
N PRO A 182 12.45 20.97 -4.82
CA PRO A 182 12.37 21.72 -6.08
C PRO A 182 10.99 21.63 -6.74
N ASP A 183 10.65 22.56 -7.61
CA ASP A 183 9.39 22.51 -8.37
C ASP A 183 9.37 21.34 -9.36
N ASP A 184 10.48 21.11 -10.06
CA ASP A 184 10.70 19.95 -10.92
C ASP A 184 11.65 18.97 -10.20
N PHE A 185 11.11 17.89 -9.70
CA PHE A 185 11.85 16.87 -8.97
C PHE A 185 11.49 15.46 -9.45
N LYS A 186 12.34 14.51 -9.15
CA LYS A 186 12.10 13.09 -9.37
C LYS A 186 12.12 12.35 -8.02
N ILE A 187 11.34 11.29 -7.88
CA ILE A 187 11.33 10.48 -6.66
C ILE A 187 12.41 9.39 -6.76
N LEU A 188 13.23 9.27 -5.71
CA LEU A 188 14.24 8.23 -5.63
C LEU A 188 13.62 6.89 -5.18
N PRO A 189 14.15 5.75 -5.63
CA PRO A 189 13.72 4.44 -5.15
C PRO A 189 14.12 4.23 -3.68
N LEU A 190 13.47 3.30 -3.01
CA LEU A 190 13.82 2.90 -1.65
C LEU A 190 15.33 2.60 -1.54
N GLY A 191 15.99 3.27 -0.58
CA GLY A 191 17.43 3.29 -0.44
C GLY A 191 18.13 4.48 -1.12
N GLY A 192 17.39 5.37 -1.81
CA GLY A 192 17.91 6.63 -2.35
C GLY A 192 18.94 6.45 -3.46
N THR A 193 20.24 6.31 -3.10
CA THR A 193 21.33 6.14 -4.06
C THR A 193 21.80 4.69 -4.17
N ARG A 194 22.65 4.41 -5.17
CA ARG A 194 23.25 3.08 -5.36
C ARG A 194 24.03 2.63 -4.13
N GLU A 195 24.76 3.55 -3.50
CA GLU A 195 25.60 3.31 -2.31
C GLU A 195 24.74 2.98 -1.08
N LEU A 196 23.58 3.64 -0.93
CA LEU A 196 22.62 3.39 0.14
C LEU A 196 21.68 2.21 -0.14
N GLY A 197 21.78 1.58 -1.30
CA GLY A 197 21.05 0.35 -1.63
C GLY A 197 19.82 0.53 -2.51
N SER A 198 19.69 1.64 -3.24
CA SER A 198 18.54 1.90 -4.14
C SER A 198 18.28 0.79 -5.15
N HIS A 199 19.31 0.08 -5.58
CA HIS A 199 19.18 -1.09 -6.45
C HIS A 199 18.32 -2.21 -5.85
N LYS A 200 18.25 -2.31 -4.52
CA LYS A 200 17.37 -3.27 -3.82
C LYS A 200 15.91 -2.82 -3.92
N GLY A 201 15.62 -1.55 -3.55
CA GLY A 201 14.27 -0.99 -3.65
C GLY A 201 13.73 -0.95 -5.08
N TYR A 202 14.54 -0.50 -6.03
CA TYR A 202 14.22 -0.53 -7.45
C TYR A 202 13.91 -1.96 -7.95
N SER A 203 14.73 -2.95 -7.58
CA SER A 203 14.50 -4.34 -7.98
C SER A 203 13.24 -4.93 -7.35
N LEU A 204 12.90 -4.57 -6.11
CA LEU A 204 11.63 -4.93 -5.49
C LEU A 204 10.44 -4.31 -6.24
N ALA A 205 10.53 -3.04 -6.65
CA ALA A 205 9.50 -2.40 -7.47
C ALA A 205 9.29 -3.13 -8.80
N VAL A 206 10.37 -3.56 -9.46
CA VAL A 206 10.30 -4.37 -10.70
C VAL A 206 9.69 -5.74 -10.43
N MET A 207 10.03 -6.39 -9.32
CA MET A 207 9.41 -7.67 -8.92
C MET A 207 7.88 -7.52 -8.76
N ILE A 208 7.43 -6.46 -8.11
CA ILE A 208 5.99 -6.17 -7.95
C ILE A 208 5.34 -5.92 -9.32
N GLU A 209 6.02 -5.18 -10.22
CA GLU A 209 5.54 -4.98 -11.60
C GLU A 209 5.36 -6.30 -12.35
N ILE A 210 6.32 -7.23 -12.21
CA ILE A 210 6.26 -8.56 -12.83
C ILE A 210 5.07 -9.35 -12.31
N LEU A 211 4.91 -9.43 -10.97
CA LEU A 211 3.86 -10.24 -10.34
C LEU A 211 2.47 -9.64 -10.52
N SER A 212 2.34 -8.31 -10.53
CA SER A 212 1.04 -7.64 -10.69
C SER A 212 0.69 -7.42 -12.17
N ALA A 213 1.45 -6.61 -12.89
CA ALA A 213 1.07 -6.14 -14.22
C ALA A 213 1.46 -7.10 -15.35
N VAL A 214 2.70 -7.60 -15.36
CA VAL A 214 3.15 -8.50 -16.43
C VAL A 214 2.39 -9.83 -16.35
N LEU A 215 2.31 -10.41 -15.15
CA LEU A 215 1.64 -11.70 -14.91
C LEU A 215 0.14 -11.65 -15.21
N SER A 216 -0.51 -10.51 -15.01
CA SER A 216 -1.95 -10.32 -15.34
C SER A 216 -2.20 -9.95 -16.80
N GLY A 217 -1.15 -9.72 -17.61
CA GLY A 217 -1.25 -9.26 -19.00
C GLY A 217 -1.47 -7.75 -19.15
N GLY A 218 -1.38 -6.97 -18.06
CA GLY A 218 -1.60 -5.51 -18.03
C GLY A 218 -0.46 -4.67 -18.60
N GLY A 219 0.65 -5.30 -19.03
CA GLY A 219 1.86 -4.58 -19.49
C GLY A 219 2.78 -4.23 -18.33
N ALA A 220 3.73 -3.33 -18.52
CA ALA A 220 4.65 -2.92 -17.46
C ALA A 220 5.14 -1.48 -17.62
N GLY A 221 5.38 -0.78 -16.52
CA GLY A 221 5.93 0.56 -16.47
C GLY A 221 5.21 1.53 -17.42
N PRO A 222 5.95 2.26 -18.28
CA PRO A 222 5.35 3.17 -19.26
C PRO A 222 4.48 2.47 -20.33
N ASN A 223 4.64 1.17 -20.51
CA ASN A 223 3.93 0.37 -21.52
C ASN A 223 2.68 -0.34 -20.95
N ARG A 224 2.14 0.09 -19.82
CA ARG A 224 0.89 -0.43 -19.30
C ARG A 224 -0.25 -0.18 -20.28
N LYS A 225 -1.12 -1.20 -20.41
CA LYS A 225 -2.22 -1.19 -21.38
C LYS A 225 -3.50 -0.59 -20.80
N ALA A 226 -3.61 -0.59 -19.47
CA ALA A 226 -4.79 -0.15 -18.73
C ALA A 226 -4.38 0.42 -17.37
N GLY A 227 -5.32 0.61 -16.46
CA GLY A 227 -5.11 1.08 -15.10
C GLY A 227 -4.18 0.17 -14.25
N PRO A 228 -4.06 0.44 -12.96
CA PRO A 228 -3.26 -0.37 -12.04
C PRO A 228 -3.60 -1.84 -12.11
N SER A 229 -2.59 -2.67 -11.91
CA SER A 229 -2.74 -4.12 -11.75
C SER A 229 -2.38 -4.52 -10.33
N HIS A 230 -3.07 -5.51 -9.78
CA HIS A 230 -2.87 -5.95 -8.41
C HIS A 230 -2.53 -7.44 -8.36
N HIS A 231 -1.93 -7.85 -7.24
CA HIS A 231 -1.66 -9.25 -6.97
C HIS A 231 -1.91 -9.55 -5.50
N PHE A 232 -2.64 -10.62 -5.25
CA PHE A 232 -3.03 -11.07 -3.92
C PHE A 232 -2.60 -12.51 -3.72
N LEU A 233 -2.05 -12.81 -2.54
CA LEU A 233 -1.68 -14.16 -2.12
C LEU A 233 -2.19 -14.44 -0.71
N ALA A 234 -2.62 -15.66 -0.47
CA ALA A 234 -2.86 -16.20 0.86
C ALA A 234 -2.11 -17.53 1.02
N TYR A 235 -1.45 -17.71 2.16
CA TYR A 235 -0.81 -18.95 2.56
C TYR A 235 -1.54 -19.51 3.76
N LYS A 236 -2.10 -20.72 3.65
CA LYS A 236 -2.68 -21.44 4.77
C LYS A 236 -1.55 -21.98 5.65
N ILE A 237 -1.40 -21.42 6.84
CA ILE A 237 -0.30 -21.78 7.76
C ILE A 237 -0.34 -23.27 8.09
N ASP A 238 -1.54 -23.85 8.36
CA ASP A 238 -1.74 -25.25 8.69
C ASP A 238 -1.29 -26.23 7.59
N ALA A 239 -1.12 -25.74 6.35
CA ALA A 239 -0.54 -26.56 5.27
C ALA A 239 1.00 -26.70 5.35
N PHE A 240 1.67 -25.93 6.21
CA PHE A 240 3.12 -25.92 6.38
C PHE A 240 3.57 -26.29 7.79
N VAL A 241 2.87 -25.79 8.80
CA VAL A 241 3.20 -25.96 10.21
C VAL A 241 1.94 -25.80 11.04
N ASP A 242 1.93 -26.34 12.25
CA ASP A 242 0.85 -26.13 13.23
C ASP A 242 0.64 -24.63 13.48
N VAL A 243 -0.63 -24.19 13.46
CA VAL A 243 -0.99 -22.76 13.56
C VAL A 243 -0.58 -22.17 14.91
N ASP A 244 -0.75 -22.94 16.00
CA ASP A 244 -0.40 -22.47 17.33
C ASP A 244 1.12 -22.31 17.48
N MET A 245 1.88 -23.28 16.96
CA MET A 245 3.35 -23.18 16.92
C MET A 245 3.81 -21.98 16.11
N PHE A 246 3.22 -21.72 14.94
CA PHE A 246 3.56 -20.54 14.14
C PHE A 246 3.32 -19.24 14.90
N LYS A 247 2.15 -19.12 15.56
CA LYS A 247 1.79 -17.91 16.31
C LYS A 247 2.68 -17.69 17.51
N ASP A 248 3.00 -18.76 18.25
CA ASP A 248 3.90 -18.68 19.41
C ASP A 248 5.32 -18.26 18.99
N ASP A 249 5.85 -18.84 17.92
CA ASP A 249 7.18 -18.48 17.41
C ASP A 249 7.22 -17.02 16.90
N LEU A 250 6.16 -16.58 16.22
CA LEU A 250 6.09 -15.19 15.73
C LEU A 250 5.91 -14.20 16.89
N ASP A 251 5.07 -14.50 17.88
CA ASP A 251 4.92 -13.72 19.10
C ASP A 251 6.27 -13.53 19.82
N GLN A 252 6.99 -14.64 20.03
CA GLN A 252 8.30 -14.56 20.66
C GLN A 252 9.26 -13.66 19.87
N TYR A 253 9.22 -13.72 18.54
CA TYR A 253 10.07 -12.90 17.69
C TYR A 253 9.68 -11.43 17.73
N MET A 254 8.38 -11.11 17.63
CA MET A 254 7.88 -9.72 17.72
C MET A 254 8.22 -9.11 19.09
N LYS A 255 8.01 -9.88 20.17
CA LYS A 255 8.40 -9.48 21.52
C LYS A 255 9.89 -9.23 21.63
N THR A 256 10.72 -10.11 21.07
CA THR A 256 12.19 -9.95 21.06
C THR A 256 12.61 -8.66 20.36
N LEU A 257 11.97 -8.31 19.24
CA LEU A 257 12.23 -7.05 18.53
C LEU A 257 11.85 -5.85 19.40
N ARG A 258 10.65 -5.85 19.96
CA ARG A 258 10.11 -4.76 20.78
C ARG A 258 10.90 -4.53 22.09
N GLU A 259 11.39 -5.60 22.70
CA GLU A 259 12.16 -5.57 23.95
C GLU A 259 13.67 -5.44 23.75
N SER A 260 14.15 -5.37 22.48
CA SER A 260 15.56 -5.14 22.21
C SER A 260 15.98 -3.73 22.64
N GLU A 261 17.25 -3.56 22.95
CA GLU A 261 17.79 -2.28 23.44
C GLU A 261 17.65 -1.19 22.35
N PRO A 262 16.93 -0.09 22.63
CA PRO A 262 16.79 1.01 21.68
C PRO A 262 18.11 1.78 21.49
N ALA A 263 18.31 2.32 20.30
CA ALA A 263 19.44 3.18 20.02
C ALA A 263 19.38 4.50 20.81
N PRO A 264 20.52 5.17 21.10
CA PRO A 264 20.52 6.45 21.77
C PRO A 264 19.58 7.48 21.14
N GLY A 265 18.73 8.11 21.96
CA GLY A 265 17.72 9.08 21.52
C GLY A 265 16.36 8.48 21.12
N HIS A 266 16.18 7.18 21.29
CA HIS A 266 14.92 6.48 21.09
C HIS A 266 14.44 5.81 22.37
N ASP A 267 13.12 5.82 22.61
CA ASP A 267 12.51 5.25 23.81
C ASP A 267 12.18 3.75 23.65
N SER A 268 11.98 3.29 22.41
CA SER A 268 11.58 1.91 22.12
C SER A 268 11.99 1.48 20.71
N VAL A 269 12.04 0.17 20.50
CA VAL A 269 12.14 -0.47 19.19
C VAL A 269 10.74 -0.86 18.71
N THR A 270 10.44 -0.63 17.45
CA THR A 270 9.15 -0.97 16.84
C THR A 270 9.32 -2.01 15.74
N TYR A 271 8.26 -2.76 15.45
CA TYR A 271 8.15 -3.59 14.26
C TYR A 271 6.96 -3.15 13.40
N ALA A 272 6.91 -3.57 12.14
CA ALA A 272 5.87 -3.16 11.20
C ALA A 272 4.48 -3.59 11.66
N GLY A 273 3.55 -2.66 11.76
CA GLY A 273 2.19 -2.84 12.25
C GLY A 273 1.97 -2.45 13.71
N LEU A 274 3.02 -2.38 14.54
CA LEU A 274 2.90 -1.99 15.95
C LEU A 274 2.47 -0.53 16.14
N PRO A 275 3.13 0.47 15.51
CA PRO A 275 2.69 1.86 15.62
C PRO A 275 1.24 2.08 15.16
N GLU A 276 0.88 1.46 14.03
CA GLU A 276 -0.47 1.54 13.48
C GLU A 276 -1.52 0.88 14.40
N HIS A 277 -1.14 -0.18 15.13
CA HIS A 277 -2.00 -0.81 16.12
C HIS A 277 -2.20 0.07 17.35
N GLU A 278 -1.16 0.74 17.82
CA GLU A 278 -1.25 1.69 18.94
C GLU A 278 -2.11 2.90 18.55
N GLU A 279 -1.92 3.43 17.36
CA GLU A 279 -2.74 4.52 16.81
C GLU A 279 -4.22 4.12 16.65
N GLU A 280 -4.49 2.88 16.22
CA GLU A 280 -5.85 2.35 16.13
C GLU A 280 -6.55 2.34 17.48
N LYS A 281 -5.87 1.88 18.54
CA LYS A 281 -6.41 1.90 19.90
C LYS A 281 -6.73 3.32 20.38
N GLU A 282 -5.79 4.23 20.18
CA GLU A 282 -5.96 5.63 20.54
C GLU A 282 -7.14 6.27 19.79
N ARG A 283 -7.23 6.07 18.46
CA ARG A 283 -8.29 6.64 17.64
C ARG A 283 -9.65 5.99 17.84
N LEU A 284 -9.73 4.75 18.26
CA LEU A 284 -10.98 4.10 18.67
C LEU A 284 -11.53 4.71 19.96
N GLU A 285 -10.65 5.12 20.88
CA GLU A 285 -11.04 5.72 22.15
C GLU A 285 -11.36 7.23 22.03
N ASN A 286 -10.50 7.98 21.32
CA ASN A 286 -10.51 9.43 21.28
C ASN A 286 -11.05 10.04 19.97
N GLY A 287 -11.27 9.22 18.95
CA GLY A 287 -11.71 9.65 17.62
C GLY A 287 -10.53 9.98 16.70
N ILE A 288 -10.82 10.10 15.40
CA ILE A 288 -9.81 10.41 14.37
C ILE A 288 -9.61 11.93 14.32
N PRO A 289 -8.39 12.45 14.54
CA PRO A 289 -8.12 13.89 14.61
C PRO A 289 -8.02 14.53 13.21
N TYR A 290 -9.14 14.71 12.51
CA TYR A 290 -9.13 15.40 11.24
C TYR A 290 -8.86 16.90 11.38
N HIS A 291 -8.02 17.43 10.48
CA HIS A 291 -7.83 18.86 10.38
C HIS A 291 -9.16 19.57 10.01
N PRO A 292 -9.48 20.76 10.58
CA PRO A 292 -10.72 21.47 10.28
C PRO A 292 -11.00 21.64 8.78
N GLU A 293 -10.01 21.96 7.96
CA GLU A 293 -10.15 22.05 6.50
C GLU A 293 -10.66 20.75 5.85
N VAL A 294 -10.37 19.58 6.44
CA VAL A 294 -10.88 18.29 5.94
C VAL A 294 -12.37 18.16 6.25
N ILE A 295 -12.81 18.63 7.41
CA ILE A 295 -14.23 18.66 7.80
C ILE A 295 -15.02 19.60 6.89
N ASP A 296 -14.48 20.82 6.65
CA ASP A 296 -15.09 21.77 5.71
C ASP A 296 -15.24 21.14 4.33
N TRP A 297 -14.17 20.48 3.86
CA TRP A 297 -14.18 19.79 2.57
C TRP A 297 -15.20 18.64 2.51
N PHE A 298 -15.41 17.87 3.58
CA PHE A 298 -16.46 16.86 3.63
C PHE A 298 -17.85 17.49 3.56
N THR A 299 -18.04 18.64 4.19
CA THR A 299 -19.27 19.42 4.10
C THR A 299 -19.54 19.87 2.68
N ASP A 300 -18.54 20.42 2.00
CA ASP A 300 -18.64 20.86 0.61
C ASP A 300 -18.98 19.73 -0.35
N ILE A 301 -18.26 18.59 -0.24
CA ILE A 301 -18.52 17.44 -1.13
C ILE A 301 -19.88 16.78 -0.84
N ALA A 302 -20.34 16.79 0.41
CA ALA A 302 -21.68 16.30 0.73
C ALA A 302 -22.76 17.17 0.05
N ALA A 303 -22.58 18.50 0.06
CA ALA A 303 -23.45 19.42 -0.64
C ALA A 303 -23.40 19.23 -2.18
N GLU A 304 -22.21 19.11 -2.76
CA GLU A 304 -22.00 18.85 -4.19
C GLU A 304 -22.72 17.58 -4.66
N LEU A 305 -22.61 16.50 -3.87
CA LEU A 305 -23.21 15.21 -4.16
C LEU A 305 -24.65 15.06 -3.65
N GLN A 306 -25.25 16.10 -3.07
CA GLN A 306 -26.60 16.10 -2.49
C GLN A 306 -26.78 15.02 -1.40
N LEU A 307 -25.73 14.76 -0.62
CA LEU A 307 -25.74 13.82 0.49
C LEU A 307 -26.06 14.53 1.82
N PRO A 308 -26.66 13.84 2.81
CA PRO A 308 -26.84 14.40 4.14
C PRO A 308 -25.49 14.76 4.78
N ASN A 309 -25.33 16.00 5.23
CA ASN A 309 -24.17 16.38 6.04
C ASN A 309 -24.30 15.75 7.44
N ARG A 310 -23.29 14.98 7.86
CA ARG A 310 -23.23 14.31 9.17
C ARG A 310 -22.12 14.85 10.08
N PHE A 311 -21.45 15.93 9.66
CA PHE A 311 -20.32 16.54 10.38
C PHE A 311 -20.70 17.85 11.11
N ASN A 312 -21.98 18.11 11.29
CA ASN A 312 -22.53 19.26 12.06
C ASN A 312 -22.89 18.83 13.48
#